data_edfece96cc62e27ce193bbeee6061036
#
_entry.id   edfece96cc62e27ce193bbeee6061036
#
_cell.length_a   1.000
_cell.length_b   1.000
_cell.length_c   1.000
_cell.angle_alpha   90.00
_cell.angle_beta   90.00
_cell.angle_gamma   90.00
#
_symmetry.space_group_name_H-M   'P 1'
#
loop_
_entity.id
_entity.type
_entity.pdbx_description
1 polymer ?
#
loop_
_entity_poly.entity_id
_entity_poly.type
_entity_poly.pdbx_seq_one_letter_code
_entity_poly.pdbx_strand_id
1 'polypeptide(L)'
;RSADVLNVLERALQRGGVERRQTTVTGLSIADGAINGVLTSDGPVACSTVLLCTGGASYPLTGSTGDGYRFAQQFGHTVTPLRASLVPLESNDPWCAEMQGFSLRNVTLTVYDEHNKQVYSDLGEMLFTHFGVSGPLVLSASAHMRDFSQHSYRLSIDLKPALDEKKLDARILRDFQKYANRDFKNALYDLAGHAMIPVLVRLSGIPEDTKVNTVTREQRHKLVELFKHFPVSVCGTRPISEAIITSGGVKVGEIDPKTMASKKIGGLYFAGEIIDVDAYTGGYNLQIAWATGKAAGEAAADALLTQ
;
A
#
# COMPACT_ATOMS: atom_id res chain seq x y z
N ARG A 1 21.36 4.03 -3.97
CA ARG A 1 20.62 2.86 -4.46
C ARG A 1 20.39 1.90 -3.30
N SER A 2 19.38 1.00 -3.40
CA SER A 2 19.10 0.02 -2.32
C SER A 2 20.31 -0.84 -1.96
N ALA A 3 21.11 -1.26 -2.96
CA ALA A 3 22.35 -1.98 -2.74
C ALA A 3 23.38 -1.22 -1.89
N ASP A 4 23.42 0.12 -1.96
CA ASP A 4 24.37 0.92 -1.19
C ASP A 4 24.00 0.89 0.31
N VAL A 5 22.69 0.90 0.62
CA VAL A 5 22.17 0.78 2.00
C VAL A 5 22.50 -0.60 2.56
N LEU A 6 22.25 -1.66 1.79
CA LEU A 6 22.58 -3.03 2.18
C LEU A 6 24.07 -3.18 2.48
N ASN A 7 24.93 -2.70 1.59
CA ASN A 7 26.39 -2.76 1.75
C ASN A 7 26.86 -2.01 3.03
N VAL A 8 26.23 -0.90 3.38
CA VAL A 8 26.56 -0.17 4.62
C VAL A 8 26.20 -0.99 5.86
N LEU A 9 25.02 -1.61 5.87
CA LEU A 9 24.58 -2.47 6.98
C LEU A 9 25.48 -3.72 7.11
N GLU A 10 25.82 -4.37 6.00
CA GLU A 10 26.73 -5.53 6.01
C GLU A 10 28.11 -5.18 6.56
N ARG A 11 28.69 -4.04 6.16
CA ARG A 11 29.95 -3.56 6.71
C ARG A 11 29.85 -3.25 8.21
N ALA A 12 28.71 -2.73 8.67
CA ALA A 12 28.49 -2.47 10.10
C ALA A 12 28.49 -3.77 10.90
N LEU A 13 27.79 -4.81 10.42
CA LEU A 13 27.79 -6.15 11.04
C LEU A 13 29.19 -6.75 11.10
N GLN A 14 29.95 -6.68 10.00
CA GLN A 14 31.34 -7.18 9.93
C GLN A 14 32.25 -6.47 10.93
N ARG A 15 32.18 -5.13 11.02
CA ARG A 15 32.98 -4.33 11.97
C ARG A 15 32.60 -4.63 13.42
N GLY A 16 31.32 -4.93 13.67
CA GLY A 16 30.85 -5.32 15.01
C GLY A 16 31.16 -6.76 15.38
N GLY A 17 31.83 -7.54 14.53
CA GLY A 17 32.12 -8.95 14.79
C GLY A 17 30.87 -9.84 14.86
N VAL A 18 29.79 -9.45 14.23
CA VAL A 18 28.52 -10.20 14.25
C VAL A 18 28.66 -11.44 13.36
N GLU A 19 28.45 -12.61 13.92
CA GLU A 19 28.36 -13.85 13.18
C GLU A 19 27.05 -13.93 12.38
N ARG A 20 27.16 -14.26 11.10
CA ARG A 20 26.01 -14.49 10.22
C ARG A 20 25.88 -15.99 9.92
N ARG A 21 24.71 -16.56 10.21
CA ARG A 21 24.36 -17.94 9.88
C ARG A 21 23.19 -17.98 8.93
N GLN A 22 23.30 -18.75 7.86
CA GLN A 22 22.22 -18.97 6.91
C GLN A 22 21.57 -20.32 7.23
N THR A 23 20.53 -20.28 8.05
CA THR A 23 19.80 -21.45 8.52
C THR A 23 18.32 -21.12 8.68
N THR A 24 17.46 -22.13 8.71
CA THR A 24 16.03 -21.95 8.96
C THR A 24 15.76 -22.06 10.46
N VAL A 25 15.19 -21.01 11.03
CA VAL A 25 14.68 -21.04 12.41
C VAL A 25 13.35 -21.80 12.42
N THR A 26 13.27 -22.85 13.23
CA THR A 26 12.09 -23.71 13.35
C THR A 26 11.27 -23.44 14.61
N GLY A 27 11.86 -22.76 15.62
CA GLY A 27 11.22 -22.40 16.86
C GLY A 27 12.13 -21.64 17.80
N LEU A 28 11.55 -21.22 18.93
CA LEU A 28 12.26 -20.65 20.05
C LEU A 28 12.21 -21.64 21.23
N SER A 29 13.25 -21.66 22.05
CA SER A 29 13.29 -22.44 23.30
C SER A 29 13.14 -21.49 24.49
N ILE A 30 12.25 -21.86 25.41
CA ILE A 30 11.92 -21.07 26.60
C ILE A 30 12.03 -21.98 27.84
N ALA A 31 12.62 -21.45 28.89
CA ALA A 31 12.62 -22.05 30.22
C ALA A 31 12.30 -20.96 31.25
N ASP A 32 11.50 -21.31 32.25
CA ASP A 32 11.11 -20.42 33.36
C ASP A 32 10.58 -19.04 32.90
N GLY A 33 9.85 -19.01 31.78
CA GLY A 33 9.25 -17.78 31.22
C GLY A 33 10.23 -16.88 30.49
N ALA A 34 11.44 -17.33 30.20
CA ALA A 34 12.45 -16.58 29.48
C ALA A 34 13.08 -17.38 28.32
N ILE A 35 13.61 -16.67 27.34
CA ILE A 35 14.39 -17.27 26.24
C ILE A 35 15.61 -18.00 26.79
N ASN A 36 15.84 -19.22 26.30
CA ASN A 36 17.08 -19.98 26.55
C ASN A 36 17.73 -20.52 25.25
N GLY A 37 17.12 -20.27 24.09
CA GLY A 37 17.69 -20.65 22.80
C GLY A 37 16.80 -20.48 21.60
N VAL A 38 17.38 -20.73 20.44
CA VAL A 38 16.71 -20.76 19.14
C VAL A 38 16.89 -22.17 18.54
N LEU A 39 15.82 -22.75 18.03
CA LEU A 39 15.85 -24.02 17.29
C LEU A 39 16.01 -23.73 15.80
N THR A 40 17.03 -24.36 15.20
CA THR A 40 17.30 -24.22 13.76
C THR A 40 17.37 -25.58 13.05
N SER A 41 17.32 -25.57 11.74
CA SER A 41 17.52 -26.78 10.91
C SER A 41 18.88 -27.46 11.16
N ASP A 42 19.88 -26.70 11.59
CA ASP A 42 21.24 -27.15 11.82
C ASP A 42 21.51 -27.54 13.30
N GLY A 43 20.46 -27.44 14.12
CA GLY A 43 20.52 -27.75 15.55
C GLY A 43 20.19 -26.54 16.44
N PRO A 44 20.13 -26.74 17.77
CA PRO A 44 19.80 -25.68 18.71
C PRO A 44 20.99 -24.70 18.88
N VAL A 45 20.65 -23.42 19.07
CA VAL A 45 21.59 -22.37 19.43
C VAL A 45 21.19 -21.79 20.78
N ALA A 46 22.03 -21.96 21.79
CA ALA A 46 21.77 -21.42 23.14
C ALA A 46 21.96 -19.90 23.14
N CYS A 47 20.98 -19.18 23.68
CA CYS A 47 21.03 -17.72 23.87
C CYS A 47 20.00 -17.31 24.93
N SER A 48 20.26 -16.23 25.64
CA SER A 48 19.31 -15.66 26.63
C SER A 48 18.47 -14.52 26.06
N THR A 49 18.74 -14.10 24.83
CA THR A 49 18.03 -12.96 24.20
C THR A 49 17.81 -13.23 22.72
N VAL A 50 16.61 -12.95 22.23
CA VAL A 50 16.21 -13.05 20.82
C VAL A 50 15.47 -11.79 20.39
N LEU A 51 15.87 -11.23 19.25
CA LEU A 51 15.13 -10.18 18.55
C LEU A 51 14.44 -10.80 17.33
N LEU A 52 13.11 -10.79 17.30
CA LEU A 52 12.32 -11.21 16.15
C LEU A 52 12.16 -10.03 15.17
N CYS A 53 12.88 -10.13 14.04
CA CYS A 53 12.90 -9.13 12.96
C CYS A 53 12.55 -9.76 11.61
N THR A 54 11.55 -10.66 11.61
CA THR A 54 11.24 -11.55 10.48
C THR A 54 10.45 -10.87 9.36
N GLY A 55 10.09 -9.59 9.54
CA GLY A 55 9.19 -8.89 8.62
C GLY A 55 7.74 -9.35 8.73
N GLY A 56 6.95 -9.03 7.73
CA GLY A 56 5.53 -9.36 7.63
C GLY A 56 5.24 -10.65 6.86
N ALA A 57 4.17 -10.61 6.04
CA ALA A 57 3.75 -11.69 5.15
C ALA A 57 3.69 -11.23 3.67
N SER A 58 4.08 -10.00 3.38
CA SER A 58 4.20 -9.48 2.02
C SER A 58 5.52 -9.90 1.38
N TYR A 59 5.52 -10.10 0.05
CA TYR A 59 6.67 -10.58 -0.72
C TYR A 59 7.37 -11.82 -0.13
N PRO A 60 6.67 -12.95 0.03
CA PRO A 60 7.21 -14.15 0.72
C PRO A 60 8.48 -14.69 0.10
N LEU A 61 8.75 -14.44 -1.18
CA LEU A 61 10.00 -14.79 -1.86
C LEU A 61 11.23 -14.07 -1.28
N THR A 62 11.06 -13.00 -0.51
CA THR A 62 12.13 -12.28 0.18
C THR A 62 12.42 -12.84 1.57
N GLY A 63 11.68 -13.84 2.01
CA GLY A 63 11.80 -14.47 3.33
C GLY A 63 10.73 -14.05 4.34
N SER A 64 9.82 -13.13 3.97
CA SER A 64 8.71 -12.69 4.82
C SER A 64 7.55 -13.68 4.74
N THR A 65 7.71 -14.85 5.33
CA THR A 65 6.76 -15.98 5.26
C THR A 65 5.71 -15.97 6.38
N GLY A 66 5.83 -15.05 7.34
CA GLY A 66 4.98 -14.99 8.52
C GLY A 66 5.39 -15.93 9.66
N ASP A 67 6.53 -16.58 9.59
CA ASP A 67 7.02 -17.50 10.63
C ASP A 67 7.14 -16.81 12.00
N GLY A 68 7.58 -15.56 12.05
CA GLY A 68 7.70 -14.80 13.29
C GLY A 68 6.36 -14.63 14.01
N TYR A 69 5.26 -14.50 13.29
CA TYR A 69 3.92 -14.46 13.88
C TYR A 69 3.57 -15.80 14.55
N ARG A 70 3.90 -16.91 13.90
CA ARG A 70 3.70 -18.25 14.47
C ARG A 70 4.51 -18.43 15.75
N PHE A 71 5.76 -17.98 15.77
CA PHE A 71 6.58 -18.03 16.99
C PHE A 71 5.98 -17.14 18.09
N ALA A 72 5.58 -15.92 17.79
CA ALA A 72 4.95 -15.03 18.76
C ALA A 72 3.67 -15.63 19.37
N GLN A 73 2.80 -16.23 18.54
CA GLN A 73 1.57 -16.89 18.99
C GLN A 73 1.82 -18.11 19.89
N GLN A 74 2.86 -18.91 19.60
CA GLN A 74 3.25 -20.04 20.43
C GLN A 74 3.51 -19.65 21.89
N PHE A 75 3.97 -18.42 22.12
CA PHE A 75 4.31 -17.90 23.44
C PHE A 75 3.25 -16.92 23.97
N GLY A 76 2.03 -17.06 23.46
CA GLY A 76 0.86 -16.36 23.99
C GLY A 76 0.72 -14.90 23.53
N HIS A 77 1.53 -14.42 22.58
CA HIS A 77 1.31 -13.10 21.99
C HIS A 77 0.08 -13.12 21.09
N THR A 78 -0.70 -12.06 21.17
CA THR A 78 -1.80 -11.81 20.25
C THR A 78 -1.24 -11.28 18.93
N VAL A 79 -1.55 -11.96 17.83
CA VAL A 79 -1.31 -11.46 16.49
C VAL A 79 -2.65 -10.97 15.93
N THR A 80 -2.73 -9.69 15.62
CA THR A 80 -3.90 -9.09 14.99
C THR A 80 -4.04 -9.61 13.55
N PRO A 81 -5.26 -9.67 12.98
CA PRO A 81 -5.47 -10.21 11.65
C PRO A 81 -4.57 -9.54 10.60
N LEU A 82 -3.81 -10.35 9.88
CA LEU A 82 -2.93 -9.87 8.82
C LEU A 82 -3.73 -9.51 7.58
N ARG A 83 -3.43 -8.35 7.00
CA ARG A 83 -4.09 -7.81 5.80
C ARG A 83 -3.07 -7.19 4.86
N ALA A 84 -3.40 -7.16 3.58
CA ALA A 84 -2.65 -6.38 2.61
C ALA A 84 -2.84 -4.88 2.90
N SER A 85 -1.74 -4.12 2.96
CA SER A 85 -1.74 -2.66 3.03
C SER A 85 -0.82 -2.10 1.97
N LEU A 86 -1.13 -0.91 1.43
CA LEU A 86 -0.42 -0.35 0.29
C LEU A 86 -0.40 -1.34 -0.88
N VAL A 87 -1.58 -1.76 -1.31
CA VAL A 87 -1.80 -2.85 -2.26
C VAL A 87 -2.64 -2.33 -3.45
N PRO A 88 -2.41 -2.82 -4.67
CA PRO A 88 -3.28 -2.51 -5.81
C PRO A 88 -4.73 -2.98 -5.58
N LEU A 89 -5.68 -2.29 -6.21
CA LEU A 89 -7.11 -2.56 -6.10
C LEU A 89 -7.64 -3.25 -7.35
N GLU A 90 -8.52 -4.24 -7.14
CA GLU A 90 -9.19 -4.97 -8.22
C GLU A 90 -10.50 -4.28 -8.61
N SER A 91 -10.80 -4.29 -9.90
CA SER A 91 -12.01 -3.70 -10.47
C SER A 91 -12.56 -4.60 -11.57
N ASN A 92 -13.89 -4.73 -11.61
CA ASN A 92 -14.61 -5.41 -12.69
C ASN A 92 -14.97 -4.45 -13.83
N ASP A 93 -14.63 -3.17 -13.73
CA ASP A 93 -14.89 -2.18 -14.76
C ASP A 93 -13.99 -2.44 -15.99
N PRO A 94 -14.56 -2.73 -17.17
CA PRO A 94 -13.79 -3.15 -18.36
C PRO A 94 -12.78 -2.08 -18.81
N TRP A 95 -13.07 -0.82 -18.54
CA TRP A 95 -12.18 0.27 -18.93
C TRP A 95 -10.84 0.28 -18.17
N CYS A 96 -10.74 -0.38 -17.02
CA CYS A 96 -9.46 -0.52 -16.35
C CYS A 96 -8.48 -1.33 -17.21
N ALA A 97 -8.91 -2.49 -17.72
CA ALA A 97 -8.09 -3.32 -18.60
C ALA A 97 -7.83 -2.66 -19.96
N GLU A 98 -8.83 -1.96 -20.53
CA GLU A 98 -8.69 -1.21 -21.79
C GLU A 98 -7.61 -0.11 -21.69
N MET A 99 -7.47 0.50 -20.52
CA MET A 99 -6.46 1.53 -20.24
C MET A 99 -5.19 0.96 -19.59
N GLN A 100 -4.96 -0.34 -19.63
CA GLN A 100 -3.76 -0.95 -19.02
C GLN A 100 -2.48 -0.23 -19.43
N GLY A 101 -1.65 0.11 -18.45
CA GLY A 101 -0.38 0.83 -18.61
C GLY A 101 -0.54 2.34 -18.71
N PHE A 102 -1.76 2.87 -18.77
CA PHE A 102 -1.99 4.31 -18.80
C PHE A 102 -1.92 4.89 -17.39
N SER A 103 -1.00 5.84 -17.20
CA SER A 103 -0.81 6.56 -15.94
C SER A 103 -1.51 7.91 -15.98
N LEU A 104 -2.24 8.22 -14.91
CA LEU A 104 -2.77 9.54 -14.62
C LEU A 104 -1.82 10.28 -13.67
N ARG A 105 -1.53 11.54 -14.01
CA ARG A 105 -0.70 12.43 -13.19
C ARG A 105 -1.48 13.67 -12.80
N ASN A 106 -1.20 14.17 -11.59
CA ASN A 106 -1.86 15.36 -11.06
C ASN A 106 -3.40 15.21 -11.08
N VAL A 107 -3.90 14.08 -10.63
CA VAL A 107 -5.33 13.80 -10.44
C VAL A 107 -5.65 13.73 -8.95
N THR A 108 -6.90 14.04 -8.58
CA THR A 108 -7.37 13.79 -7.22
C THR A 108 -8.16 12.50 -7.20
N LEU A 109 -7.73 11.55 -6.37
CA LEU A 109 -8.45 10.31 -6.10
C LEU A 109 -9.23 10.47 -4.80
N THR A 110 -10.53 10.25 -4.85
CA THR A 110 -11.40 10.22 -3.67
C THR A 110 -12.03 8.83 -3.54
N VAL A 111 -11.99 8.26 -2.36
CA VAL A 111 -12.62 6.99 -2.01
C VAL A 111 -13.88 7.27 -1.19
N TYR A 112 -14.97 6.64 -1.58
CA TYR A 112 -16.24 6.65 -0.86
C TYR A 112 -16.61 5.24 -0.41
N ASP A 113 -17.18 5.12 0.79
CA ASP A 113 -17.79 3.89 1.28
C ASP A 113 -19.23 3.70 0.74
N GLU A 114 -19.89 2.63 1.16
CA GLU A 114 -21.28 2.28 0.80
C GLU A 114 -22.31 3.34 1.24
N HIS A 115 -21.96 4.17 2.23
CA HIS A 115 -22.81 5.27 2.73
C HIS A 115 -22.49 6.60 2.06
N ASN A 116 -21.69 6.60 0.98
CA ASN A 116 -21.18 7.79 0.31
C ASN A 116 -20.33 8.72 1.21
N LYS A 117 -19.79 8.19 2.31
CA LYS A 117 -18.85 8.92 3.14
C LYS A 117 -17.47 8.87 2.50
N GLN A 118 -16.82 10.02 2.40
CA GLN A 118 -15.44 10.09 1.97
C GLN A 118 -14.53 9.50 3.05
N VAL A 119 -13.78 8.45 2.70
CA VAL A 119 -12.82 7.78 3.61
C VAL A 119 -11.38 8.15 3.30
N TYR A 120 -11.12 8.61 2.07
CA TYR A 120 -9.80 9.08 1.65
C TYR A 120 -9.93 10.08 0.51
N SER A 121 -9.01 11.04 0.42
CA SER A 121 -8.83 11.88 -0.77
C SER A 121 -7.43 12.47 -0.78
N ASP A 122 -6.74 12.40 -1.92
CA ASP A 122 -5.42 13.00 -2.10
C ASP A 122 -5.13 13.29 -3.57
N LEU A 123 -4.14 14.16 -3.82
CA LEU A 123 -3.65 14.55 -5.14
C LEU A 123 -2.36 13.78 -5.47
N GLY A 124 -2.26 13.22 -6.67
CA GLY A 124 -1.03 12.53 -7.08
C GLY A 124 -1.13 11.78 -8.39
N GLU A 125 -0.53 10.60 -8.43
CA GLU A 125 -0.43 9.75 -9.61
C GLU A 125 -1.05 8.38 -9.37
N MET A 126 -1.66 7.81 -10.41
CA MET A 126 -2.19 6.45 -10.41
C MET A 126 -2.01 5.78 -11.77
N LEU A 127 -2.18 4.47 -11.81
CA LEU A 127 -1.97 3.63 -12.98
C LEU A 127 -3.15 2.68 -13.17
N PHE A 128 -3.63 2.56 -14.41
CA PHE A 128 -4.57 1.49 -14.79
C PHE A 128 -3.82 0.20 -15.12
N THR A 129 -4.38 -0.93 -14.68
CA THR A 129 -3.83 -2.27 -14.89
C THR A 129 -4.89 -3.18 -15.48
N HIS A 130 -4.50 -4.38 -15.96
CA HIS A 130 -5.45 -5.36 -16.47
C HIS A 130 -6.45 -5.89 -15.43
N PHE A 131 -6.14 -5.77 -14.14
CA PHE A 131 -7.01 -6.22 -13.04
C PHE A 131 -7.73 -5.07 -12.32
N GLY A 132 -7.42 -3.81 -12.62
CA GLY A 132 -7.99 -2.66 -11.92
C GLY A 132 -7.04 -1.47 -11.91
N VAL A 133 -6.66 -0.98 -10.71
CA VAL A 133 -5.87 0.22 -10.55
C VAL A 133 -4.73 0.06 -9.53
N SER A 134 -3.65 0.82 -9.73
CA SER A 134 -2.45 0.84 -8.89
C SER A 134 -1.80 2.23 -8.88
N GLY A 135 -0.60 2.33 -8.36
CA GLY A 135 0.17 3.57 -8.28
C GLY A 135 0.07 4.26 -6.91
N PRO A 136 0.87 5.29 -6.66
CA PRO A 136 1.05 5.86 -5.31
C PRO A 136 -0.25 6.25 -4.60
N LEU A 137 -1.18 6.92 -5.33
CA LEU A 137 -2.49 7.29 -4.77
C LEU A 137 -3.32 6.06 -4.37
N VAL A 138 -3.39 5.06 -5.25
CA VAL A 138 -4.19 3.85 -5.03
C VAL A 138 -3.61 3.04 -3.88
N LEU A 139 -2.29 2.90 -3.81
CA LEU A 139 -1.63 2.21 -2.70
C LEU A 139 -1.93 2.90 -1.37
N SER A 140 -1.83 4.22 -1.30
CA SER A 140 -2.17 4.98 -0.10
C SER A 140 -3.66 4.86 0.25
N ALA A 141 -4.54 4.93 -0.75
CA ALA A 141 -5.99 4.77 -0.56
C ALA A 141 -6.35 3.40 0.01
N SER A 142 -5.69 2.33 -0.44
CA SER A 142 -5.98 0.95 0.00
C SER A 142 -5.79 0.74 1.50
N ALA A 143 -4.92 1.50 2.16
CA ALA A 143 -4.73 1.45 3.61
C ALA A 143 -6.00 1.88 4.40
N HIS A 144 -6.91 2.62 3.76
CA HIS A 144 -8.20 3.06 4.33
C HIS A 144 -9.37 2.14 3.98
N MET A 145 -9.15 1.16 3.09
CA MET A 145 -10.18 0.27 2.59
C MET A 145 -10.03 -1.08 3.27
N ARG A 146 -10.90 -1.35 4.23
CA ARG A 146 -10.82 -2.55 5.05
C ARG A 146 -12.06 -3.42 4.84
N ASP A 147 -11.86 -4.74 4.93
CA ASP A 147 -12.93 -5.72 4.97
C ASP A 147 -13.96 -5.61 3.84
N PHE A 148 -13.51 -5.93 2.63
CA PHE A 148 -14.36 -5.96 1.44
C PHE A 148 -15.51 -6.99 1.50
N SER A 149 -15.53 -7.87 2.52
CA SER A 149 -16.66 -8.77 2.75
C SER A 149 -17.84 -8.08 3.42
N GLN A 150 -17.59 -6.97 4.12
CA GLN A 150 -18.60 -6.20 4.86
C GLN A 150 -18.84 -4.81 4.26
N HIS A 151 -17.85 -4.28 3.53
CA HIS A 151 -17.88 -2.92 2.98
C HIS A 151 -17.65 -2.92 1.48
N SER A 152 -18.31 -2.02 0.79
CA SER A 152 -18.05 -1.72 -0.60
C SER A 152 -17.46 -0.31 -0.75
N TYR A 153 -16.59 -0.16 -1.75
CA TYR A 153 -15.90 1.10 -2.01
C TYR A 153 -16.00 1.47 -3.48
N ARG A 154 -16.06 2.76 -3.75
CA ARG A 154 -15.95 3.31 -5.09
C ARG A 154 -14.92 4.43 -5.12
N LEU A 155 -14.21 4.52 -6.22
CA LEU A 155 -13.28 5.59 -6.49
C LEU A 155 -13.94 6.63 -7.38
N SER A 156 -13.67 7.88 -7.10
CA SER A 156 -14.01 9.04 -7.94
C SER A 156 -12.72 9.77 -8.24
N ILE A 157 -12.39 9.90 -9.53
CA ILE A 157 -11.14 10.50 -9.96
C ILE A 157 -11.45 11.85 -10.61
N ASP A 158 -10.96 12.93 -10.01
CA ASP A 158 -10.94 14.24 -10.66
C ASP A 158 -9.73 14.31 -11.60
N LEU A 159 -10.00 14.26 -12.90
CA LEU A 159 -8.98 14.28 -13.95
C LEU A 159 -8.37 15.67 -14.18
N LYS A 160 -8.99 16.73 -13.66
CA LYS A 160 -8.61 18.14 -13.84
C LYS A 160 -8.76 18.93 -12.54
N PRO A 161 -8.05 18.56 -11.45
CA PRO A 161 -8.25 19.17 -10.13
C PRO A 161 -7.91 20.68 -10.08
N ALA A 162 -7.06 21.15 -10.98
CA ALA A 162 -6.72 22.58 -11.09
C ALA A 162 -7.86 23.44 -11.66
N LEU A 163 -8.90 22.83 -12.24
CA LEU A 163 -10.04 23.52 -12.83
C LEU A 163 -11.30 23.18 -12.04
N ASP A 164 -12.00 24.20 -11.53
CA ASP A 164 -13.38 24.03 -11.07
C ASP A 164 -14.32 23.71 -12.26
N GLU A 165 -15.55 23.26 -11.98
CA GLU A 165 -16.51 22.87 -13.02
C GLU A 165 -16.77 23.98 -14.03
N LYS A 166 -16.89 25.23 -13.58
CA LYS A 166 -17.16 26.39 -14.46
C LYS A 166 -15.98 26.65 -15.40
N LYS A 167 -14.74 26.59 -14.89
CA LYS A 167 -13.52 26.76 -15.69
C LYS A 167 -13.32 25.60 -16.64
N LEU A 168 -13.66 24.37 -16.22
CA LEU A 168 -13.58 23.20 -17.08
C LEU A 168 -14.62 23.25 -18.19
N ASP A 169 -15.87 23.65 -17.90
CA ASP A 169 -16.91 23.86 -18.92
C ASP A 169 -16.49 24.90 -19.95
N ALA A 170 -15.97 26.04 -19.48
CA ALA A 170 -15.45 27.08 -20.37
C ALA A 170 -14.27 26.61 -21.22
N ARG A 171 -13.40 25.75 -20.67
CA ARG A 171 -12.28 25.13 -21.39
C ARG A 171 -12.79 24.18 -22.49
N ILE A 172 -13.73 23.30 -22.15
CA ILE A 172 -14.34 22.36 -23.10
C ILE A 172 -15.04 23.14 -24.23
N LEU A 173 -15.81 24.17 -23.90
CA LEU A 173 -16.50 24.99 -24.89
C LEU A 173 -15.52 25.64 -25.86
N ARG A 174 -14.42 26.20 -25.36
CA ARG A 174 -13.35 26.80 -26.21
C ARG A 174 -12.71 25.76 -27.12
N ASP A 175 -12.42 24.56 -26.60
CA ASP A 175 -11.83 23.49 -27.38
C ASP A 175 -12.80 22.99 -28.46
N PHE A 176 -14.10 22.92 -28.17
CA PHE A 176 -15.15 22.58 -29.13
C PHE A 176 -15.32 23.65 -30.22
N GLN A 177 -15.17 24.93 -29.88
CA GLN A 177 -15.14 26.02 -30.88
C GLN A 177 -13.94 25.91 -31.79
N LYS A 178 -12.75 25.62 -31.24
CA LYS A 178 -11.52 25.38 -31.99
C LYS A 178 -11.66 24.22 -32.99
N TYR A 179 -12.41 23.17 -32.62
CA TYR A 179 -12.58 21.95 -33.39
C TYR A 179 -13.99 21.76 -33.96
N ALA A 180 -14.74 22.82 -34.21
CA ALA A 180 -16.17 22.84 -34.49
C ALA A 180 -16.68 21.77 -35.48
N ASN A 181 -15.91 21.44 -36.49
CA ASN A 181 -16.29 20.47 -37.53
C ASN A 181 -15.69 19.08 -37.34
N ARG A 182 -14.96 18.84 -36.21
CA ARG A 182 -14.40 17.53 -35.90
C ARG A 182 -15.41 16.66 -35.19
N ASP A 183 -15.21 15.36 -35.30
CA ASP A 183 -15.93 14.37 -34.54
C ASP A 183 -15.54 14.46 -33.05
N PHE A 184 -16.47 14.13 -32.17
CA PHE A 184 -16.34 14.25 -30.72
C PHE A 184 -15.08 13.57 -30.21
N LYS A 185 -14.81 12.31 -30.64
CA LYS A 185 -13.59 11.59 -30.26
C LYS A 185 -12.30 12.35 -30.57
N ASN A 186 -12.29 13.06 -31.70
CA ASN A 186 -11.10 13.79 -32.18
C ASN A 186 -10.91 15.16 -31.50
N ALA A 187 -11.95 15.68 -30.87
CA ALA A 187 -11.90 16.95 -30.14
C ALA A 187 -11.42 16.80 -28.69
N LEU A 188 -11.33 15.57 -28.16
CA LEU A 188 -10.90 15.31 -26.79
C LEU A 188 -9.38 15.21 -26.60
N TYR A 189 -8.58 15.20 -27.68
CA TYR A 189 -7.12 15.02 -27.61
C TYR A 189 -6.38 16.06 -26.78
N ASP A 190 -6.89 17.31 -26.73
CA ASP A 190 -6.30 18.37 -25.90
C ASP A 190 -6.74 18.28 -24.41
N LEU A 191 -7.73 17.44 -24.11
CA LEU A 191 -8.34 17.30 -22.79
C LEU A 191 -7.92 16.01 -22.05
N ALA A 192 -7.72 14.92 -22.79
CA ALA A 192 -7.41 13.62 -22.19
C ALA A 192 -6.34 12.86 -22.98
N GLY A 193 -5.66 11.94 -22.31
CA GLY A 193 -4.71 11.04 -22.96
C GLY A 193 -5.41 10.06 -23.91
N HIS A 194 -4.70 9.66 -24.97
CA HIS A 194 -5.24 8.85 -26.06
C HIS A 194 -5.96 7.57 -25.58
N ALA A 195 -5.37 6.85 -24.62
CA ALA A 195 -5.97 5.61 -24.11
C ALA A 195 -7.31 5.82 -23.37
N MET A 196 -7.55 7.03 -22.84
CA MET A 196 -8.76 7.36 -22.10
C MET A 196 -9.91 7.80 -23.01
N ILE A 197 -9.64 8.31 -24.21
CA ILE A 197 -10.64 8.89 -25.11
C ILE A 197 -11.78 7.91 -25.43
N PRO A 198 -11.54 6.66 -25.85
CA PRO A 198 -12.63 5.70 -26.14
C PRO A 198 -13.54 5.48 -24.93
N VAL A 199 -12.96 5.43 -23.75
CA VAL A 199 -13.68 5.25 -22.47
C VAL A 199 -14.53 6.48 -22.15
N LEU A 200 -13.97 7.68 -22.27
CA LEU A 200 -14.69 8.95 -22.08
C LEU A 200 -15.86 9.10 -23.06
N VAL A 201 -15.65 8.74 -24.33
CA VAL A 201 -16.72 8.74 -25.34
C VAL A 201 -17.85 7.82 -24.91
N ARG A 202 -17.55 6.58 -24.58
CA ARG A 202 -18.55 5.61 -24.13
C ARG A 202 -19.31 6.05 -22.88
N LEU A 203 -18.59 6.50 -21.83
CA LEU A 203 -19.19 6.90 -20.57
C LEU A 203 -19.97 8.22 -20.65
N SER A 204 -19.60 9.12 -21.57
CA SER A 204 -20.33 10.37 -21.81
C SER A 204 -21.70 10.17 -22.46
N GLY A 205 -21.90 9.03 -23.16
CA GLY A 205 -23.10 8.76 -23.95
C GLY A 205 -23.23 9.61 -25.19
N ILE A 206 -22.17 10.34 -25.58
CA ILE A 206 -22.12 11.12 -26.82
C ILE A 206 -21.53 10.25 -27.92
N PRO A 207 -22.25 10.00 -29.06
CA PRO A 207 -21.71 9.22 -30.16
C PRO A 207 -20.36 9.77 -30.65
N GLU A 208 -19.45 8.88 -30.98
CA GLU A 208 -18.05 9.23 -31.32
C GLU A 208 -17.90 10.14 -32.55
N ASP A 209 -18.82 10.01 -33.50
CA ASP A 209 -18.91 10.76 -34.76
C ASP A 209 -19.74 12.07 -34.67
N THR A 210 -20.28 12.37 -33.50
CA THR A 210 -21.02 13.62 -33.25
C THR A 210 -20.11 14.81 -33.54
N LYS A 211 -20.55 15.72 -34.41
CA LYS A 211 -19.82 16.98 -34.62
C LYS A 211 -19.88 17.84 -33.38
N VAL A 212 -18.72 18.29 -32.87
CA VAL A 212 -18.67 18.96 -31.56
C VAL A 212 -19.46 20.27 -31.51
N ASN A 213 -19.71 20.92 -32.63
CA ASN A 213 -20.58 22.09 -32.70
C ASN A 213 -22.07 21.78 -32.47
N THR A 214 -22.47 20.50 -32.53
CA THR A 214 -23.84 20.03 -32.26
C THR A 214 -23.99 19.48 -30.85
N VAL A 215 -22.91 19.35 -30.08
CA VAL A 215 -22.97 18.90 -28.67
C VAL A 215 -23.74 19.90 -27.83
N THR A 216 -24.82 19.43 -27.21
CA THR A 216 -25.70 20.28 -26.40
C THR A 216 -25.03 20.71 -25.08
N ARG A 217 -25.60 21.75 -24.48
CA ARG A 217 -25.15 22.20 -23.14
C ARG A 217 -25.28 21.08 -22.10
N GLU A 218 -26.35 20.31 -22.14
CA GLU A 218 -26.57 19.21 -21.21
C GLU A 218 -25.51 18.11 -21.38
N GLN A 219 -25.24 17.70 -22.62
CA GLN A 219 -24.18 16.72 -22.92
C GLN A 219 -22.80 17.22 -22.45
N ARG A 220 -22.50 18.50 -22.62
CA ARG A 220 -21.26 19.11 -22.16
C ARG A 220 -21.17 19.13 -20.63
N HIS A 221 -22.26 19.40 -19.91
CA HIS A 221 -22.28 19.30 -18.43
C HIS A 221 -22.03 17.88 -17.95
N LYS A 222 -22.64 16.86 -18.57
CA LYS A 222 -22.36 15.46 -18.26
C LYS A 222 -20.88 15.10 -18.49
N LEU A 223 -20.30 15.68 -19.54
CA LEU A 223 -18.86 15.49 -19.81
C LEU A 223 -18.00 16.16 -18.73
N VAL A 224 -18.35 17.36 -18.27
CA VAL A 224 -17.67 18.03 -17.14
C VAL A 224 -17.76 17.17 -15.88
N GLU A 225 -18.94 16.67 -15.56
CA GLU A 225 -19.15 15.78 -14.42
C GLU A 225 -18.30 14.53 -14.51
N LEU A 226 -18.21 13.90 -15.71
CA LEU A 226 -17.38 12.74 -15.94
C LEU A 226 -15.88 13.03 -15.74
N PHE A 227 -15.41 14.21 -16.15
CA PHE A 227 -14.01 14.61 -15.90
C PHE A 227 -13.73 14.90 -14.42
N LYS A 228 -14.73 15.38 -13.68
CA LYS A 228 -14.59 15.68 -12.24
C LYS A 228 -14.79 14.45 -11.35
N HIS A 229 -15.54 13.47 -11.84
CA HIS A 229 -15.96 12.30 -11.07
C HIS A 229 -15.83 11.02 -11.91
N PHE A 230 -14.66 10.81 -12.56
CA PHE A 230 -14.44 9.60 -13.33
C PHE A 230 -14.53 8.36 -12.41
N PRO A 231 -15.47 7.44 -12.67
CA PRO A 231 -15.78 6.36 -11.73
C PRO A 231 -14.86 5.15 -11.93
N VAL A 232 -14.48 4.51 -10.82
CA VAL A 232 -13.94 3.15 -10.79
C VAL A 232 -14.55 2.41 -9.60
N SER A 233 -15.22 1.30 -9.89
CA SER A 233 -15.77 0.39 -8.88
C SER A 233 -14.67 -0.55 -8.39
N VAL A 234 -14.58 -0.74 -7.08
CA VAL A 234 -13.55 -1.63 -6.49
C VAL A 234 -14.25 -2.86 -5.92
N CYS A 235 -13.76 -4.05 -6.27
CA CYS A 235 -14.28 -5.32 -5.80
C CYS A 235 -13.36 -6.05 -4.80
N GLY A 236 -12.12 -5.59 -4.63
CA GLY A 236 -11.17 -6.22 -3.73
C GLY A 236 -9.77 -5.62 -3.80
N THR A 237 -8.85 -6.23 -3.10
CA THR A 237 -7.43 -5.95 -3.16
C THR A 237 -6.68 -7.11 -3.81
N ARG A 238 -5.51 -6.85 -4.37
CA ARG A 238 -4.57 -7.92 -4.71
C ARG A 238 -4.16 -8.67 -3.43
N PRO A 239 -3.67 -9.92 -3.56
CA PRO A 239 -3.24 -10.73 -2.43
C PRO A 239 -2.17 -10.04 -1.58
N ILE A 240 -2.09 -10.41 -0.28
CA ILE A 240 -1.07 -9.89 0.65
C ILE A 240 0.36 -10.12 0.13
N SER A 241 0.59 -11.17 -0.64
CA SER A 241 1.89 -11.44 -1.27
C SER A 241 2.33 -10.39 -2.29
N GLU A 242 1.40 -9.57 -2.80
CA GLU A 242 1.66 -8.47 -3.73
C GLU A 242 1.59 -7.09 -3.03
N ALA A 243 1.24 -7.05 -1.75
CA ALA A 243 1.19 -5.81 -0.98
C ALA A 243 2.60 -5.25 -0.72
N ILE A 244 2.73 -3.92 -0.64
CA ILE A 244 4.01 -3.31 -0.25
C ILE A 244 4.31 -3.62 1.21
N ILE A 245 3.29 -3.69 2.06
CA ILE A 245 3.43 -3.93 3.49
C ILE A 245 2.26 -4.77 4.02
N THR A 246 2.53 -5.49 5.11
CA THR A 246 1.52 -6.18 5.91
C THR A 246 0.96 -5.22 6.96
N SER A 247 -0.36 -5.06 7.03
CA SER A 247 -1.06 -4.47 8.17
C SER A 247 -1.49 -5.57 9.11
N GLY A 248 -1.44 -5.31 10.41
CA GLY A 248 -1.56 -6.33 11.45
C GLY A 248 -0.20 -6.86 11.90
N GLY A 249 -0.19 -7.68 12.94
CA GLY A 249 1.04 -8.22 13.52
C GLY A 249 0.96 -8.42 15.02
N VAL A 250 2.10 -8.51 15.69
CA VAL A 250 2.16 -8.64 17.15
C VAL A 250 1.61 -7.39 17.81
N LYS A 251 0.58 -7.57 18.66
CA LYS A 251 -0.16 -6.49 19.28
C LYS A 251 0.73 -5.54 20.07
N VAL A 252 0.73 -4.25 19.70
CA VAL A 252 1.58 -3.19 20.28
C VAL A 252 1.48 -3.12 21.81
N GLY A 253 0.28 -3.33 22.37
CA GLY A 253 0.04 -3.31 23.82
C GLY A 253 0.81 -4.37 24.60
N GLU A 254 1.30 -5.42 23.94
CA GLU A 254 2.06 -6.53 24.53
C GLU A 254 3.59 -6.35 24.40
N ILE A 255 4.02 -5.23 23.82
CA ILE A 255 5.42 -4.83 23.63
C ILE A 255 5.68 -3.57 24.45
N ASP A 256 6.83 -3.48 25.09
CA ASP A 256 7.26 -2.24 25.74
C ASP A 256 7.69 -1.21 24.68
N PRO A 257 7.10 -0.01 24.62
CA PRO A 257 7.37 0.96 23.56
C PRO A 257 8.74 1.62 23.62
N LYS A 258 9.47 1.49 24.73
CA LYS A 258 10.80 2.06 24.89
C LYS A 258 11.91 1.08 24.55
N THR A 259 11.71 -0.18 24.93
CA THR A 259 12.72 -1.24 24.81
C THR A 259 12.40 -2.24 23.71
N MET A 260 11.19 -2.21 23.15
CA MET A 260 10.68 -3.22 22.22
C MET A 260 10.65 -4.64 22.82
N ALA A 261 10.78 -4.78 24.14
CA ALA A 261 10.74 -6.06 24.83
C ALA A 261 9.31 -6.62 24.90
N SER A 262 9.19 -7.94 24.83
CA SER A 262 7.97 -8.66 25.17
C SER A 262 7.60 -8.41 26.64
N LYS A 263 6.31 -8.10 26.90
CA LYS A 263 5.77 -8.04 28.27
C LYS A 263 5.38 -9.43 28.81
N LYS A 264 5.54 -10.48 28.00
CA LYS A 264 5.13 -11.86 28.34
C LYS A 264 6.31 -12.81 28.53
N ILE A 265 7.37 -12.63 27.76
CA ILE A 265 8.52 -13.54 27.72
C ILE A 265 9.79 -12.74 27.94
N GLY A 266 10.55 -13.13 28.97
CA GLY A 266 11.85 -12.53 29.25
C GLY A 266 12.87 -12.79 28.13
N GLY A 267 13.68 -11.82 27.77
CA GLY A 267 14.70 -11.95 26.72
C GLY A 267 14.16 -11.94 25.28
N LEU A 268 12.84 -11.78 25.06
CA LEU A 268 12.24 -11.69 23.72
C LEU A 268 11.97 -10.22 23.36
N TYR A 269 12.37 -9.82 22.16
CA TYR A 269 12.17 -8.47 21.60
C TYR A 269 11.59 -8.56 20.20
N PHE A 270 10.92 -7.50 19.76
CA PHE A 270 10.31 -7.39 18.43
C PHE A 270 10.79 -6.13 17.73
N ALA A 271 11.03 -6.20 16.41
CA ALA A 271 11.36 -5.01 15.62
C ALA A 271 10.89 -5.13 14.17
N GLY A 272 10.55 -4.00 13.59
CA GLY A 272 10.10 -3.91 12.20
C GLY A 272 8.66 -4.35 11.99
N GLU A 273 8.37 -4.80 10.79
CA GLU A 273 7.01 -5.07 10.28
C GLU A 273 6.29 -6.25 10.98
N ILE A 274 6.97 -7.03 11.80
CA ILE A 274 6.33 -8.04 12.65
C ILE A 274 5.38 -7.42 13.69
N ILE A 275 5.62 -6.14 14.05
CA ILE A 275 4.80 -5.38 15.01
C ILE A 275 3.57 -4.86 14.26
N ASP A 276 2.41 -4.85 14.93
CA ASP A 276 1.16 -4.28 14.39
C ASP A 276 1.24 -2.75 14.27
N VAL A 277 2.10 -2.28 13.36
CA VAL A 277 2.28 -0.88 12.99
C VAL A 277 2.61 -0.78 11.52
N ASP A 278 1.80 -0.06 10.76
CA ASP A 278 2.05 0.24 9.35
C ASP A 278 1.82 1.74 9.05
N ALA A 279 2.49 2.22 8.02
CA ALA A 279 2.44 3.61 7.59
C ALA A 279 2.42 3.71 6.06
N TYR A 280 2.15 4.91 5.54
CA TYR A 280 2.12 5.18 4.10
C TYR A 280 3.45 4.94 3.38
N THR A 281 3.40 4.96 2.05
CA THR A 281 4.60 5.03 1.20
C THR A 281 5.42 6.28 1.53
N GLY A 282 6.73 6.25 1.18
CA GLY A 282 7.62 7.39 1.45
C GLY A 282 8.74 7.10 2.46
N GLY A 283 8.98 5.80 2.78
CA GLY A 283 10.07 5.39 3.65
C GLY A 283 9.70 5.29 5.14
N TYR A 284 8.48 5.62 5.52
CA TYR A 284 8.03 5.57 6.93
C TYR A 284 8.12 4.17 7.53
N ASN A 285 7.77 3.12 6.79
CA ASN A 285 7.86 1.74 7.25
C ASN A 285 9.32 1.31 7.50
N LEU A 286 10.25 1.76 6.66
CA LEU A 286 11.68 1.56 6.89
C LEU A 286 12.16 2.33 8.12
N GLN A 287 11.67 3.54 8.33
CA GLN A 287 12.00 4.33 9.53
C GLN A 287 11.50 3.66 10.81
N ILE A 288 10.30 3.08 10.79
CA ILE A 288 9.75 2.27 11.89
C ILE A 288 10.67 1.08 12.17
N ALA A 289 11.06 0.34 11.11
CA ALA A 289 11.92 -0.82 11.25
C ALA A 289 13.29 -0.46 11.86
N TRP A 290 13.90 0.65 11.41
CA TRP A 290 15.19 1.11 11.96
C TRP A 290 15.08 1.61 13.39
N ALA A 291 14.03 2.38 13.70
CA ALA A 291 13.84 2.91 15.05
C ALA A 291 13.58 1.79 16.07
N THR A 292 12.70 0.85 15.73
CA THR A 292 12.38 -0.29 16.60
C THR A 292 13.54 -1.28 16.70
N GLY A 293 14.28 -1.50 15.60
CA GLY A 293 15.47 -2.35 15.58
C GLY A 293 16.60 -1.79 16.46
N LYS A 294 16.81 -0.46 16.39
CA LYS A 294 17.77 0.22 17.26
C LYS A 294 17.37 0.11 18.73
N ALA A 295 16.13 0.45 19.07
CA ALA A 295 15.65 0.39 20.45
C ALA A 295 15.72 -1.03 21.04
N ALA A 296 15.31 -2.05 20.26
CA ALA A 296 15.42 -3.44 20.66
C ALA A 296 16.88 -3.89 20.88
N GLY A 297 17.77 -3.52 19.97
CA GLY A 297 19.17 -3.89 20.05
C GLY A 297 19.89 -3.26 21.25
N GLU A 298 19.68 -1.97 21.49
CA GLU A 298 20.26 -1.26 22.66
C GLU A 298 19.72 -1.85 23.97
N ALA A 299 18.41 -2.05 24.09
CA ALA A 299 17.80 -2.60 25.30
C ALA A 299 18.25 -4.06 25.57
N ALA A 300 18.39 -4.87 24.53
CA ALA A 300 18.88 -6.23 24.66
C ALA A 300 20.34 -6.27 25.14
N ALA A 301 21.20 -5.39 24.60
CA ALA A 301 22.59 -5.28 25.03
C ALA A 301 22.69 -4.83 26.49
N ASP A 302 21.95 -3.80 26.90
CA ASP A 302 21.93 -3.30 28.29
C ASP A 302 21.47 -4.38 29.28
N ALA A 303 20.45 -5.18 28.90
CA ALA A 303 19.99 -6.29 29.73
C ALA A 303 21.04 -7.39 29.94
N LEU A 304 21.91 -7.64 28.95
CA LEU A 304 23.00 -8.60 29.05
C LEU A 304 24.18 -8.08 29.89
N LEU A 305 24.42 -6.76 29.91
CA LEU A 305 25.49 -6.15 30.69
C LEU A 305 25.14 -6.01 32.19
N THR A 306 23.85 -6.09 32.52
CA THR A 306 23.34 -5.96 33.90
C THR A 306 23.07 -7.32 34.59
N GLN A 307 23.29 -8.44 33.89
CA GLN A 307 23.27 -9.80 34.41
C GLN A 307 24.69 -10.24 34.82
#